data_bc94d381e6de814264312c03025f80fa
#
_entry.id   bc94d381e6de814264312c03025f80fa
#
_cell.length_a   1.000
_cell.length_b   1.000
_cell.length_c   1.000
_cell.angle_alpha   90.00
_cell.angle_beta   90.00
_cell.angle_gamma   90.00
#
_symmetry.space_group_name_H-M   'P 1'
#
loop_
_entity.id
_entity.type
_entity.pdbx_description
1 polymer ?
#
loop_
_entity_poly.entity_id
_entity_poly.type
_entity_poly.pdbx_seq_one_letter_code
_entity_poly.pdbx_strand_id
1 'polypeptide(L)'
;MTHTRASKSRLGALYGLCIALSGFISAAGVFAEDLGPVSKSAEIAILRDPGTPAAGAKHPDVILVEYFDYNCPFCKKLAPALEALLHIDPNVAVVYKDWPILGEISRYAARMALAAGWQGKYLAAHDALMGAPRLAGSGQVDELLRAGGIDLQMLKQDFKAHSVEINALLRRNDTEVRALGIRGTPGLLVGRHIINGVYDVAGLDQAVAVARHDL
;
A
#
# COMPACT_ATOMS: atom_id res chain seq x y z
N MET A 1 -91.85 -25.42 -17.04
CA MET A 1 -91.26 -26.58 -17.74
C MET A 1 -89.80 -26.26 -17.99
N THR A 2 -88.99 -27.21 -17.66
CA THR A 2 -87.58 -27.47 -17.92
C THR A 2 -86.60 -27.02 -16.90
N HIS A 3 -86.10 -28.00 -16.24
CA HIS A 3 -84.94 -28.01 -15.34
C HIS A 3 -83.65 -27.73 -16.05
N THR A 4 -82.70 -27.03 -15.43
CA THR A 4 -81.27 -27.26 -15.70
C THR A 4 -80.47 -27.21 -14.39
N ARG A 5 -79.65 -28.18 -14.29
CA ARG A 5 -78.90 -28.70 -13.13
C ARG A 5 -77.65 -27.84 -12.80
N ALA A 6 -77.45 -27.51 -11.58
CA ALA A 6 -76.25 -26.90 -11.08
C ALA A 6 -75.05 -27.86 -11.04
N SER A 7 -73.95 -27.48 -11.66
CA SER A 7 -72.66 -28.15 -11.51
C SER A 7 -71.79 -27.39 -10.50
N LYS A 8 -71.42 -28.05 -9.41
CA LYS A 8 -70.46 -27.56 -8.41
C LYS A 8 -69.04 -27.89 -8.88
N SER A 9 -68.27 -26.93 -9.30
CA SER A 9 -66.82 -27.08 -9.47
C SER A 9 -66.11 -26.62 -8.17
N ARG A 10 -65.36 -27.56 -7.57
CA ARG A 10 -64.50 -27.31 -6.43
C ARG A 10 -63.24 -26.58 -6.89
N LEU A 11 -63.03 -25.39 -6.39
CA LEU A 11 -61.79 -24.63 -6.57
C LEU A 11 -60.84 -25.00 -5.46
N GLY A 12 -59.82 -25.77 -5.80
CA GLY A 12 -58.75 -26.13 -4.88
C GLY A 12 -57.80 -24.93 -4.67
N ALA A 13 -57.64 -24.53 -3.42
CA ALA A 13 -56.69 -23.53 -3.03
C ALA A 13 -55.28 -24.13 -3.05
N LEU A 14 -54.46 -23.69 -4.01
CA LEU A 14 -53.02 -23.91 -4.01
C LEU A 14 -52.34 -22.80 -3.21
N TYR A 15 -51.93 -23.11 -2.00
CA TYR A 15 -51.04 -22.27 -1.21
C TYR A 15 -49.64 -22.32 -1.86
N GLY A 16 -49.29 -21.29 -2.61
CA GLY A 16 -47.97 -21.07 -3.10
C GLY A 16 -47.04 -20.60 -1.96
N LEU A 17 -46.14 -21.48 -1.55
CA LEU A 17 -45.06 -21.19 -0.60
C LEU A 17 -44.01 -20.29 -1.33
N CYS A 18 -44.11 -18.99 -1.13
CA CYS A 18 -43.04 -18.04 -1.53
C CYS A 18 -41.85 -18.21 -0.59
N ILE A 19 -40.88 -19.04 -1.01
CA ILE A 19 -39.57 -19.06 -0.40
C ILE A 19 -38.85 -17.80 -0.86
N ALA A 20 -38.79 -16.78 0.00
CA ALA A 20 -37.94 -15.60 -0.17
C ALA A 20 -36.48 -16.08 -0.03
N LEU A 21 -35.80 -16.30 -1.16
CA LEU A 21 -34.34 -16.40 -1.20
C LEU A 21 -33.78 -15.00 -0.86
N SER A 22 -33.48 -14.79 0.41
CA SER A 22 -32.62 -13.69 0.82
C SER A 22 -31.22 -13.95 0.28
N GLY A 23 -30.93 -13.42 -0.89
CA GLY A 23 -29.60 -13.42 -1.45
C GLY A 23 -28.68 -12.55 -0.56
N PHE A 24 -27.84 -13.20 0.23
CA PHE A 24 -26.65 -12.56 0.79
C PHE A 24 -25.80 -12.10 -0.39
N ILE A 25 -25.90 -10.82 -0.75
CA ILE A 25 -24.90 -10.16 -1.59
C ILE A 25 -23.68 -10.04 -0.69
N SER A 26 -22.81 -11.06 -0.76
CA SER A 26 -21.45 -10.94 -0.28
C SER A 26 -20.81 -9.80 -1.07
N ALA A 27 -20.47 -8.71 -0.39
CA ALA A 27 -19.66 -7.64 -0.95
C ALA A 27 -18.25 -8.23 -1.16
N ALA A 28 -18.09 -8.99 -2.25
CA ALA A 28 -16.79 -9.35 -2.77
C ALA A 28 -16.12 -8.03 -3.16
N GLY A 29 -15.16 -7.60 -2.35
CA GLY A 29 -14.31 -6.47 -2.68
C GLY A 29 -13.78 -6.67 -4.10
N VAL A 30 -13.94 -5.65 -4.93
CA VAL A 30 -13.34 -5.63 -6.27
C VAL A 30 -11.84 -5.53 -6.05
N PHE A 31 -11.17 -6.68 -6.01
CA PHE A 31 -9.72 -6.74 -6.12
C PHE A 31 -9.38 -6.29 -7.55
N ALA A 32 -8.72 -5.14 -7.64
CA ALA A 32 -8.16 -4.68 -8.89
C ALA A 32 -7.23 -5.78 -9.46
N GLU A 33 -7.27 -5.96 -10.77
CA GLU A 33 -6.58 -6.98 -11.58
C GLU A 33 -5.32 -7.55 -10.91
N ASP A 34 -5.40 -8.81 -10.51
CA ASP A 34 -4.28 -9.59 -9.99
C ASP A 34 -3.27 -9.80 -11.13
N LEU A 35 -2.15 -9.09 -11.06
CA LEU A 35 -1.06 -9.21 -12.05
C LEU A 35 -0.31 -10.55 -11.94
N GLY A 36 -0.80 -11.44 -11.09
CA GLY A 36 -0.16 -12.72 -10.77
C GLY A 36 1.05 -12.57 -9.85
N PRO A 37 1.54 -13.69 -9.29
CA PRO A 37 2.64 -13.65 -8.35
C PRO A 37 3.97 -13.30 -9.03
N VAL A 38 4.71 -12.38 -8.42
CA VAL A 38 6.07 -12.01 -8.82
C VAL A 38 7.00 -13.22 -8.72
N SER A 39 7.94 -13.35 -9.65
CA SER A 39 8.92 -14.44 -9.57
C SER A 39 9.78 -14.35 -8.32
N LYS A 40 10.17 -15.48 -7.74
CA LYS A 40 10.98 -15.51 -6.52
C LYS A 40 12.33 -14.79 -6.70
N SER A 41 12.90 -14.80 -7.89
CA SER A 41 14.14 -14.06 -8.19
C SER A 41 13.94 -12.55 -8.18
N ALA A 42 12.82 -12.05 -8.71
CA ALA A 42 12.48 -10.62 -8.67
C ALA A 42 12.19 -10.16 -7.25
N GLU A 43 11.42 -10.93 -6.49
CA GLU A 43 11.18 -10.67 -5.07
C GLU A 43 12.50 -10.53 -4.29
N ILE A 44 13.40 -11.49 -4.40
CA ILE A 44 14.70 -11.47 -3.72
C ILE A 44 15.52 -10.23 -4.13
N ALA A 45 15.50 -9.85 -5.40
CA ALA A 45 16.22 -8.67 -5.87
C ALA A 45 15.68 -7.39 -5.27
N ILE A 46 14.34 -7.25 -5.18
CA ILE A 46 13.65 -6.10 -4.58
C ILE A 46 13.98 -6.00 -3.07
N LEU A 47 13.92 -7.12 -2.35
CA LEU A 47 14.14 -7.18 -0.91
C LEU A 47 15.60 -6.99 -0.49
N ARG A 48 16.56 -7.32 -1.37
CA ARG A 48 18.01 -7.17 -1.13
C ARG A 48 18.60 -5.91 -1.72
N ASP A 49 17.76 -4.99 -2.22
CA ASP A 49 18.25 -3.74 -2.80
C ASP A 49 18.97 -2.89 -1.73
N PRO A 50 20.29 -2.60 -1.93
CA PRO A 50 21.08 -1.90 -0.92
C PRO A 50 20.57 -0.48 -0.67
N GLY A 51 20.52 -0.09 0.60
CA GLY A 51 20.13 1.25 1.01
C GLY A 51 18.61 1.47 1.06
N THR A 52 17.81 0.44 0.83
CA THR A 52 16.34 0.52 0.95
C THR A 52 15.93 0.51 2.42
N PRO A 53 15.18 1.53 2.88
CA PRO A 53 14.73 1.60 4.26
C PRO A 53 13.62 0.59 4.56
N ALA A 54 13.54 0.15 5.81
CA ALA A 54 12.52 -0.76 6.28
C ALA A 54 12.13 -0.49 7.74
N ALA A 55 10.93 -0.91 8.12
CA ALA A 55 10.43 -0.93 9.49
C ALA A 55 9.79 -2.28 9.83
N GLY A 56 9.61 -2.56 11.13
CA GLY A 56 8.97 -3.77 11.64
C GLY A 56 9.94 -4.88 12.03
N ALA A 57 9.58 -6.12 11.74
CA ALA A 57 10.32 -7.31 12.15
C ALA A 57 11.74 -7.37 11.56
N LYS A 58 12.71 -7.76 12.37
CA LYS A 58 14.09 -8.06 11.89
C LYS A 58 14.17 -9.37 11.11
N HIS A 59 13.30 -10.30 11.44
CA HIS A 59 13.18 -11.61 10.78
C HIS A 59 11.72 -11.85 10.42
N PRO A 60 11.18 -11.11 9.42
CA PRO A 60 9.78 -11.22 9.05
C PRO A 60 9.50 -12.55 8.34
N ASP A 61 8.30 -13.07 8.50
CA ASP A 61 7.77 -14.14 7.67
C ASP A 61 7.13 -13.57 6.39
N VAL A 62 6.50 -12.38 6.45
CA VAL A 62 6.01 -11.66 5.28
C VAL A 62 6.62 -10.27 5.21
N ILE A 63 7.05 -9.89 4.02
CA ILE A 63 7.52 -8.53 3.73
C ILE A 63 6.50 -7.86 2.80
N LEU A 64 6.13 -6.65 3.18
CA LEU A 64 5.31 -5.76 2.38
C LEU A 64 6.21 -4.66 1.83
N VAL A 65 6.21 -4.46 0.52
CA VAL A 65 6.95 -3.38 -0.14
C VAL A 65 5.96 -2.30 -0.57
N GLU A 66 6.18 -1.06 -0.17
CA GLU A 66 5.39 0.09 -0.62
C GLU A 66 6.20 0.96 -1.59
N TYR A 67 5.70 1.12 -2.82
CA TYR A 67 6.16 2.14 -3.76
C TYR A 67 5.26 3.37 -3.62
N PHE A 68 5.82 4.49 -3.19
CA PHE A 68 5.05 5.64 -2.77
C PHE A 68 5.64 6.99 -3.19
N ASP A 69 4.82 8.04 -3.06
CA ASP A 69 5.21 9.43 -3.28
C ASP A 69 4.70 10.29 -2.11
N TYR A 70 5.55 11.15 -1.56
CA TYR A 70 5.21 12.03 -0.43
C TYR A 70 4.10 13.05 -0.73
N ASN A 71 3.76 13.31 -1.98
CA ASN A 71 2.63 14.18 -2.37
C ASN A 71 1.39 13.39 -2.81
N CYS A 72 1.45 12.06 -2.82
CA CYS A 72 0.31 11.24 -3.15
C CYS A 72 -0.71 11.20 -1.98
N PRO A 73 -1.94 11.71 -2.17
CA PRO A 73 -2.94 11.70 -1.10
C PRO A 73 -3.36 10.27 -0.69
N PHE A 74 -3.27 9.33 -1.61
CA PHE A 74 -3.58 7.92 -1.34
C PHE A 74 -2.50 7.24 -0.52
N CYS A 75 -1.20 7.57 -0.72
CA CYS A 75 -0.10 7.10 0.14
C CYS A 75 -0.26 7.64 1.56
N LYS A 76 -0.56 8.94 1.69
CA LYS A 76 -0.84 9.56 2.99
C LYS A 76 -2.03 8.92 3.72
N LYS A 77 -3.04 8.47 2.98
CA LYS A 77 -4.18 7.76 3.54
C LYS A 77 -3.82 6.32 3.95
N LEU A 78 -2.89 5.68 3.24
CA LEU A 78 -2.44 4.31 3.52
C LEU A 78 -1.49 4.25 4.72
N ALA A 79 -0.62 5.23 4.90
CA ALA A 79 0.46 5.22 5.89
C ALA A 79 0.00 4.86 7.32
N PRO A 80 -1.12 5.39 7.88
CA PRO A 80 -1.59 4.98 9.20
C PRO A 80 -1.99 3.50 9.28
N ALA A 81 -2.47 2.91 8.19
CA ALA A 81 -2.84 1.49 8.16
C ALA A 81 -1.59 0.58 8.12
N LEU A 82 -0.52 1.00 7.43
CA LEU A 82 0.78 0.31 7.46
C LEU A 82 1.40 0.36 8.86
N GLU A 83 1.37 1.52 9.51
CA GLU A 83 1.83 1.67 10.88
C GLU A 83 1.04 0.77 11.83
N ALA A 84 -0.29 0.77 11.74
CA ALA A 84 -1.15 -0.09 12.53
C ALA A 84 -0.87 -1.59 12.29
N LEU A 85 -0.63 -2.00 11.04
CA LEU A 85 -0.26 -3.37 10.71
C LEU A 85 1.03 -3.80 11.42
N LEU A 86 2.07 -2.97 11.41
CA LEU A 86 3.33 -3.23 12.10
C LEU A 86 3.18 -3.35 13.62
N HIS A 87 2.15 -2.72 14.20
CA HIS A 87 1.85 -2.83 15.63
C HIS A 87 1.10 -4.12 15.98
N ILE A 88 0.19 -4.59 15.11
CA ILE A 88 -0.62 -5.78 15.39
C ILE A 88 0.08 -7.07 14.98
N ASP A 89 1.01 -7.02 14.02
CA ASP A 89 1.73 -8.20 13.53
C ASP A 89 3.25 -8.03 13.67
N PRO A 90 3.85 -8.63 14.73
CA PRO A 90 5.28 -8.50 15.00
C PRO A 90 6.17 -9.30 14.03
N ASN A 91 5.59 -10.09 13.11
CA ASN A 91 6.32 -10.89 12.14
C ASN A 91 6.32 -10.29 10.73
N VAL A 92 5.73 -9.09 10.57
CA VAL A 92 5.72 -8.35 9.30
C VAL A 92 6.80 -7.27 9.31
N ALA A 93 7.38 -7.04 8.14
CA ALA A 93 8.18 -5.85 7.85
C ALA A 93 7.61 -5.09 6.65
N VAL A 94 7.76 -3.77 6.67
CA VAL A 94 7.48 -2.89 5.53
C VAL A 94 8.80 -2.35 4.98
N VAL A 95 9.01 -2.53 3.68
CA VAL A 95 10.13 -1.98 2.91
C VAL A 95 9.61 -0.76 2.15
N TYR A 96 10.26 0.39 2.33
CA TYR A 96 9.86 1.66 1.74
C TYR A 96 10.64 1.95 0.47
N LYS A 97 9.95 2.06 -0.66
CA LYS A 97 10.50 2.34 -1.97
C LYS A 97 10.02 3.72 -2.45
N ASP A 98 10.83 4.76 -2.19
CA ASP A 98 10.56 6.10 -2.69
C ASP A 98 10.44 6.09 -4.22
N TRP A 99 9.26 6.48 -4.74
CA TRP A 99 8.98 6.61 -6.17
C TRP A 99 8.31 7.95 -6.48
N PRO A 100 9.09 9.05 -6.52
CA PRO A 100 8.59 10.43 -6.59
C PRO A 100 8.15 10.82 -7.99
N ILE A 101 6.90 10.50 -8.36
CA ILE A 101 6.31 10.73 -9.69
C ILE A 101 5.48 12.02 -9.80
N LEU A 102 5.15 12.68 -8.67
CA LEU A 102 4.24 13.83 -8.63
C LEU A 102 4.97 15.20 -8.68
N GLY A 103 6.16 15.24 -9.24
CA GLY A 103 6.85 16.49 -9.55
C GLY A 103 8.11 16.77 -8.72
N GLU A 104 8.65 17.99 -8.85
CA GLU A 104 9.96 18.35 -8.26
C GLU A 104 9.96 18.29 -6.73
N ILE A 105 8.85 18.70 -6.10
CA ILE A 105 8.77 18.70 -4.64
C ILE A 105 8.76 17.28 -4.10
N SER A 106 8.08 16.34 -4.78
CA SER A 106 8.15 14.92 -4.45
C SER A 106 9.59 14.38 -4.57
N ARG A 107 10.28 14.73 -5.65
CA ARG A 107 11.70 14.36 -5.83
C ARG A 107 12.61 14.94 -4.76
N TYR A 108 12.38 16.19 -4.38
CA TYR A 108 13.14 16.83 -3.30
C TYR A 108 12.88 16.12 -1.97
N ALA A 109 11.62 15.89 -1.62
CA ALA A 109 11.22 15.22 -0.39
C ALA A 109 11.84 13.81 -0.28
N ALA A 110 11.74 13.00 -1.33
CA ALA A 110 12.33 11.66 -1.39
C ALA A 110 13.86 11.68 -1.19
N ARG A 111 14.56 12.61 -1.86
CA ARG A 111 16.02 12.74 -1.70
C ARG A 111 16.41 13.14 -0.29
N MET A 112 15.66 14.04 0.33
CA MET A 112 15.94 14.49 1.71
C MET A 112 15.60 13.41 2.73
N ALA A 113 14.50 12.67 2.55
CA ALA A 113 14.17 11.53 3.40
C ALA A 113 15.25 10.43 3.34
N LEU A 114 15.69 10.07 2.14
CA LEU A 114 16.77 9.11 1.94
C LEU A 114 18.08 9.60 2.56
N ALA A 115 18.43 10.89 2.38
CA ALA A 115 19.63 11.48 3.01
C ALA A 115 19.58 11.44 4.53
N ALA A 116 18.39 11.57 5.15
CA ALA A 116 18.22 11.44 6.59
C ALA A 116 18.58 10.03 7.11
N GLY A 117 18.62 9.05 6.23
CA GLY A 117 19.09 7.69 6.53
C GLY A 117 20.52 7.63 7.05
N TRP A 118 21.41 8.52 6.59
CA TRP A 118 22.79 8.63 7.09
C TRP A 118 22.87 9.15 8.53
N GLN A 119 21.82 9.84 8.99
CA GLN A 119 21.64 10.19 10.40
C GLN A 119 20.90 9.10 11.20
N GLY A 120 20.56 7.96 10.59
CA GLY A 120 19.68 6.93 11.18
C GLY A 120 18.23 7.37 11.36
N LYS A 121 17.78 8.40 10.59
CA LYS A 121 16.50 9.09 10.80
C LYS A 121 15.56 9.01 9.59
N TYR A 122 15.74 8.02 8.71
CA TYR A 122 14.84 7.89 7.57
C TYR A 122 13.37 7.78 7.98
N LEU A 123 13.04 6.91 8.95
CA LEU A 123 11.64 6.73 9.37
C LEU A 123 11.06 8.01 9.97
N ALA A 124 11.81 8.74 10.79
CA ALA A 124 11.36 10.04 11.31
C ALA A 124 11.12 11.06 10.19
N ALA A 125 11.96 11.08 9.16
CA ALA A 125 11.76 11.91 7.98
C ALA A 125 10.53 11.47 7.18
N HIS A 126 10.37 10.17 6.99
CA HIS A 126 9.20 9.57 6.32
C HIS A 126 7.90 9.99 7.00
N ASP A 127 7.81 9.78 8.31
CA ASP A 127 6.62 10.09 9.10
C ASP A 127 6.28 11.58 9.05
N ALA A 128 7.28 12.45 9.20
CA ALA A 128 7.09 13.90 9.13
C ALA A 128 6.54 14.36 7.77
N LEU A 129 7.06 13.80 6.67
CA LEU A 129 6.63 14.14 5.32
C LEU A 129 5.29 13.50 4.95
N MET A 130 5.06 12.25 5.36
CA MET A 130 3.83 11.53 5.08
C MET A 130 2.65 12.08 5.87
N GLY A 131 2.89 12.53 7.12
CA GLY A 131 1.89 13.17 7.98
C GLY A 131 1.44 14.56 7.50
N ALA A 132 2.21 15.25 6.67
CA ALA A 132 1.84 16.56 6.14
C ALA A 132 0.74 16.45 5.07
N PRO A 133 -0.23 17.40 4.98
CA PRO A 133 -1.33 17.32 4.02
C PRO A 133 -0.83 17.30 2.57
N ARG A 134 -0.05 18.29 2.19
CA ARG A 134 0.56 18.46 0.87
C ARG A 134 1.86 19.21 1.01
N LEU A 135 2.88 18.80 0.28
CA LEU A 135 4.15 19.49 0.20
C LEU A 135 4.08 20.54 -0.92
N ALA A 136 4.16 21.80 -0.55
CA ALA A 136 4.04 22.93 -1.49
C ALA A 136 5.39 23.49 -1.98
N GLY A 137 6.48 23.23 -1.23
CA GLY A 137 7.80 23.70 -1.57
C GLY A 137 8.91 23.13 -0.69
N SER A 138 10.16 23.32 -1.13
CA SER A 138 11.34 22.79 -0.41
C SER A 138 11.50 23.38 0.99
N GLY A 139 11.14 24.64 1.21
CA GLY A 139 11.16 25.26 2.54
C GLY A 139 10.25 24.55 3.54
N GLN A 140 9.02 24.18 3.12
CA GLN A 140 8.12 23.40 3.96
C GLN A 140 8.68 22.00 4.24
N VAL A 141 9.27 21.34 3.25
CA VAL A 141 9.95 20.05 3.44
C VAL A 141 11.04 20.19 4.50
N ASP A 142 11.91 21.20 4.39
CA ASP A 142 12.96 21.46 5.36
C ASP A 142 12.41 21.69 6.78
N GLU A 143 11.30 22.44 6.91
CA GLU A 143 10.65 22.70 8.20
C GLU A 143 10.08 21.43 8.83
N LEU A 144 9.39 20.60 8.05
CA LEU A 144 8.87 19.32 8.50
C LEU A 144 9.97 18.39 8.98
N LEU A 145 11.05 18.28 8.21
CA LEU A 145 12.21 17.45 8.58
C LEU A 145 12.87 17.97 9.85
N ARG A 146 13.04 19.28 10.00
CA ARG A 146 13.55 19.86 11.25
C ARG A 146 12.65 19.55 12.44
N ALA A 147 11.32 19.68 12.26
CA ALA A 147 10.34 19.34 13.30
C ALA A 147 10.39 17.84 13.66
N GLY A 148 10.68 16.97 12.69
CA GLY A 148 10.95 15.54 12.89
C GLY A 148 12.31 15.21 13.52
N GLY A 149 13.09 16.25 13.92
CA GLY A 149 14.36 16.09 14.62
C GLY A 149 15.56 15.82 13.71
N ILE A 150 15.46 16.06 12.41
CA ILE A 150 16.55 15.91 11.45
C ILE A 150 17.43 17.17 11.49
N ASP A 151 18.75 17.01 11.57
CA ASP A 151 19.70 18.11 11.42
C ASP A 151 19.82 18.52 9.94
N LEU A 152 19.31 19.70 9.60
CA LEU A 152 19.27 20.14 8.21
C LEU A 152 20.65 20.51 7.65
N GLN A 153 21.59 20.94 8.48
CA GLN A 153 22.93 21.23 8.03
C GLN A 153 23.64 19.94 7.63
N MET A 154 23.58 18.94 8.50
CA MET A 154 24.11 17.60 8.24
C MET A 154 23.37 16.96 7.06
N LEU A 155 22.03 17.06 6.99
CA LEU A 155 21.23 16.53 5.90
C LEU A 155 21.69 17.00 4.52
N LYS A 156 21.98 18.30 4.37
CA LYS A 156 22.47 18.86 3.11
C LYS A 156 23.89 18.39 2.78
N GLN A 157 24.71 18.15 3.78
CA GLN A 157 26.04 17.55 3.60
C GLN A 157 25.92 16.09 3.18
N ASP A 158 25.07 15.31 3.87
CA ASP A 158 24.81 13.89 3.57
C ASP A 158 24.26 13.75 2.16
N PHE A 159 23.26 14.57 1.77
CA PHE A 159 22.75 14.56 0.41
C PHE A 159 23.82 14.89 -0.63
N LYS A 160 24.67 15.88 -0.37
CA LYS A 160 25.76 16.22 -1.29
C LYS A 160 26.76 15.08 -1.43
N ALA A 161 27.12 14.44 -0.32
CA ALA A 161 28.07 13.32 -0.31
C ALA A 161 27.53 12.07 -1.01
N HIS A 162 26.23 11.79 -0.86
CA HIS A 162 25.58 10.53 -1.26
C HIS A 162 24.54 10.69 -2.37
N SER A 163 24.58 11.83 -3.09
CA SER A 163 23.59 12.12 -4.15
C SER A 163 23.58 11.11 -5.29
N VAL A 164 24.74 10.49 -5.58
CA VAL A 164 24.85 9.46 -6.62
C VAL A 164 24.10 8.19 -6.21
N GLU A 165 24.33 7.72 -4.98
CA GLU A 165 23.67 6.54 -4.40
C GLU A 165 22.16 6.73 -4.27
N ILE A 166 21.74 7.90 -3.74
CA ILE A 166 20.32 8.26 -3.59
C ILE A 166 19.62 8.28 -4.95
N ASN A 167 20.19 8.96 -5.93
CA ASN A 167 19.58 9.01 -7.26
C ASN A 167 19.62 7.62 -7.97
N ALA A 168 20.61 6.79 -7.69
CA ALA A 168 20.66 5.42 -8.20
C ALA A 168 19.54 4.58 -7.59
N LEU A 169 19.29 4.68 -6.29
CA LEU A 169 18.18 4.00 -5.61
C LEU A 169 16.82 4.43 -6.21
N LEU A 170 16.57 5.72 -6.35
CA LEU A 170 15.33 6.22 -6.96
C LEU A 170 15.13 5.70 -8.39
N ARG A 171 16.20 5.59 -9.19
CA ARG A 171 16.12 5.00 -10.53
C ARG A 171 15.83 3.49 -10.50
N ARG A 172 16.41 2.76 -9.54
CA ARG A 172 16.11 1.32 -9.39
C ARG A 172 14.64 1.13 -9.03
N ASN A 173 14.11 1.92 -8.08
CA ASN A 173 12.68 1.88 -7.73
C ASN A 173 11.79 2.15 -8.95
N ASP A 174 12.11 3.15 -9.79
CA ASP A 174 11.38 3.42 -11.05
C ASP A 174 11.46 2.24 -12.05
N THR A 175 12.60 1.58 -12.13
CA THR A 175 12.77 0.38 -12.98
C THR A 175 11.96 -0.80 -12.45
N GLU A 176 11.97 -1.02 -11.15
CA GLU A 176 11.23 -2.10 -10.49
C GLU A 176 9.72 -1.96 -10.72
N VAL A 177 9.14 -0.78 -10.49
CA VAL A 177 7.69 -0.57 -10.68
C VAL A 177 7.25 -0.79 -12.11
N ARG A 178 8.07 -0.41 -13.09
CA ARG A 178 7.80 -0.69 -14.52
C ARG A 178 7.82 -2.18 -14.82
N ALA A 179 8.81 -2.91 -14.28
CA ALA A 179 8.92 -4.36 -14.44
C ALA A 179 7.77 -5.11 -13.75
N LEU A 180 7.26 -4.57 -12.64
CA LEU A 180 6.13 -5.11 -11.91
C LEU A 180 4.76 -4.73 -12.50
N GLY A 181 4.71 -3.83 -13.49
CA GLY A 181 3.45 -3.33 -14.05
C GLY A 181 2.68 -2.39 -13.12
N ILE A 182 3.29 -1.88 -12.05
CA ILE A 182 2.70 -0.89 -11.15
C ILE A 182 2.59 0.44 -11.89
N ARG A 183 1.39 1.06 -11.89
CA ARG A 183 1.10 2.24 -12.73
C ARG A 183 0.93 3.53 -11.95
N GLY A 184 0.99 3.49 -10.62
CA GLY A 184 0.78 4.65 -9.75
C GLY A 184 1.06 4.34 -8.29
N THR A 185 0.98 5.37 -7.45
CA THR A 185 1.20 5.25 -6.01
C THR A 185 -0.11 5.37 -5.22
N PRO A 186 -0.26 4.61 -4.13
CA PRO A 186 0.65 3.56 -3.67
C PRO A 186 0.55 2.30 -4.54
N GLY A 187 1.69 1.66 -4.79
CA GLY A 187 1.77 0.29 -5.29
C GLY A 187 2.34 -0.60 -4.19
N LEU A 188 1.72 -1.74 -3.93
CA LEU A 188 2.13 -2.65 -2.87
C LEU A 188 2.53 -4.01 -3.46
N LEU A 189 3.61 -4.58 -2.92
CA LEU A 189 3.97 -5.97 -3.09
C LEU A 189 3.93 -6.63 -1.71
N VAL A 190 3.01 -7.58 -1.49
CA VAL A 190 2.84 -8.32 -0.23
C VAL A 190 3.26 -9.76 -0.47
N GLY A 191 4.40 -10.16 0.10
CA GLY A 191 5.05 -11.38 -0.32
C GLY A 191 5.34 -11.32 -1.82
N ARG A 192 4.60 -12.09 -2.62
CA ARG A 192 4.72 -12.13 -4.09
C ARG A 192 3.53 -11.54 -4.84
N HIS A 193 2.54 -10.98 -4.13
CA HIS A 193 1.29 -10.47 -4.68
C HIS A 193 1.33 -8.96 -4.83
N ILE A 194 1.08 -8.47 -6.04
CA ILE A 194 0.95 -7.04 -6.31
C ILE A 194 -0.49 -6.63 -6.05
N ILE A 195 -0.67 -5.68 -5.15
CA ILE A 195 -1.96 -5.05 -4.88
C ILE A 195 -1.84 -3.54 -5.07
N ASN A 196 -2.86 -2.90 -5.62
CA ASN A 196 -2.87 -1.48 -5.90
C ASN A 196 -4.02 -0.80 -5.16
N GLY A 197 -3.77 0.39 -4.64
CA GLY A 197 -4.80 1.20 -3.99
C GLY A 197 -4.58 1.40 -2.50
N VAL A 198 -5.65 1.84 -1.83
CA VAL A 198 -5.64 2.14 -0.40
C VAL A 198 -6.42 1.06 0.34
N TYR A 199 -5.79 0.50 1.34
CA TYR A 199 -6.35 -0.52 2.22
C TYR A 199 -6.42 0.03 3.64
N ASP A 200 -7.39 -0.41 4.40
CA ASP A 200 -7.36 -0.29 5.86
C ASP A 200 -6.51 -1.42 6.46
N VAL A 201 -6.31 -1.36 7.77
CA VAL A 201 -5.48 -2.36 8.48
C VAL A 201 -6.02 -3.78 8.31
N ALA A 202 -7.34 -3.97 8.27
CA ALA A 202 -7.95 -5.29 8.09
C ALA A 202 -7.70 -5.86 6.70
N GLY A 203 -7.76 -5.01 5.67
CA GLY A 203 -7.44 -5.39 4.29
C GLY A 203 -5.95 -5.73 4.10
N LEU A 204 -5.05 -5.00 4.77
CA LEU A 204 -3.61 -5.31 4.78
C LEU A 204 -3.32 -6.62 5.51
N ASP A 205 -3.94 -6.86 6.67
CA ASP A 205 -3.81 -8.09 7.44
C ASP A 205 -4.28 -9.31 6.63
N GLN A 206 -5.41 -9.17 5.92
CA GLN A 206 -5.89 -10.21 5.00
C GLN A 206 -4.88 -10.48 3.87
N ALA A 207 -4.29 -9.45 3.27
CA ALA A 207 -3.27 -9.62 2.23
C ALA A 207 -2.03 -10.33 2.76
N VAL A 208 -1.60 -10.00 3.98
CA VAL A 208 -0.50 -10.69 4.68
C VAL A 208 -0.83 -12.14 4.94
N ALA A 209 -2.06 -12.45 5.40
CA ALA A 209 -2.50 -13.83 5.62
C ALA A 209 -2.48 -14.67 4.34
N VAL A 210 -2.91 -14.11 3.20
CA VAL A 210 -2.81 -14.77 1.89
C VAL A 210 -1.35 -15.02 1.54
N ALA A 211 -0.48 -14.00 1.64
CA ALA A 211 0.94 -14.14 1.33
C ALA A 211 1.64 -15.20 2.20
N ARG A 212 1.26 -15.32 3.48
CA ARG A 212 1.76 -16.35 4.40
C ARG A 212 1.38 -17.77 3.97
N HIS A 213 0.22 -17.93 3.40
CA HIS A 213 -0.26 -19.25 2.96
C HIS A 213 0.50 -19.74 1.72
N ASP A 214 1.11 -18.82 0.95
CA ASP A 214 1.81 -19.12 -0.31
C ASP A 214 3.35 -19.26 -0.14
N LEU A 215 3.84 -19.28 1.12
CA LEU A 215 5.25 -19.52 1.46
C LEU A 215 5.55 -21.02 1.53
#